data_64b53ecf1c9db5018589ab4f8d4d1ab0
#
_entry.id   64b53ecf1c9db5018589ab4f8d4d1ab0
#
_cell.length_a   1.000
_cell.length_b   1.000
_cell.length_c   1.000
_cell.angle_alpha   90.00
_cell.angle_beta   90.00
_cell.angle_gamma   90.00
#
_symmetry.space_group_name_H-M   'P 1'
#
loop_
_entity.id
_entity.type
_entity.pdbx_description
1 polymer ?
#
loop_
_entity_poly.entity_id
_entity_poly.type
_entity_poly.pdbx_seq_one_letter_code
_entity_poly.pdbx_strand_id
1 'polypeptide(L)'
;RSEMDIIDLDNDLGFLDHDEENCELYFNLYVSPVSLQSKNKEAKRKLQSSIKEALTRLDFYLVGDVRFHITWNLHEHRRIETDGASDIDNILKPIIDGFTGYDALLIDDNQIDDVQAQWVHYYDYNNDKFVVTINYEPGEIIPKKDLFLLQIESNLFIPIKIHSNKNDRTVELERILSDYRKRKEDIIIQGYDKATRRKNRMQRLFHKSRIDHKFSKGSSATYLEYVL
;
A
#
# COMPACT_ATOMS: atom_id res chain seq x y z
N ARG A 1 -18.84 -10.25 -17.09
CA ARG A 1 -18.48 -10.11 -15.65
C ARG A 1 -17.46 -11.20 -15.39
N SER A 2 -16.17 -10.83 -15.23
CA SER A 2 -15.15 -11.73 -14.69
C SER A 2 -15.66 -12.25 -13.35
N GLU A 3 -15.40 -13.51 -13.02
CA GLU A 3 -15.60 -14.03 -11.66
C GLU A 3 -14.72 -13.20 -10.73
N MET A 4 -15.35 -12.38 -9.90
CA MET A 4 -14.65 -11.67 -8.82
C MET A 4 -14.30 -12.72 -7.76
N ASP A 5 -13.02 -12.83 -7.45
CA ASP A 5 -12.53 -13.72 -6.40
C ASP A 5 -12.79 -13.11 -5.02
N ILE A 6 -14.02 -13.24 -4.54
CA ILE A 6 -14.38 -12.82 -3.18
C ILE A 6 -13.74 -13.77 -2.18
N ILE A 7 -12.87 -13.25 -1.36
CA ILE A 7 -12.19 -13.97 -0.28
C ILE A 7 -12.85 -13.61 1.04
N ASP A 8 -13.57 -14.53 1.63
CA ASP A 8 -14.09 -14.37 2.99
C ASP A 8 -12.93 -14.38 4.00
N LEU A 9 -12.95 -13.42 4.90
CA LEU A 9 -11.95 -13.31 5.96
C LEU A 9 -12.41 -14.09 7.19
N ASP A 10 -11.47 -14.73 7.89
CA ASP A 10 -11.76 -15.54 9.06
C ASP A 10 -12.35 -14.69 10.21
N ASN A 11 -13.07 -15.35 11.12
CA ASN A 11 -13.63 -14.76 12.36
C ASN A 11 -14.58 -13.57 12.16
N ASP A 12 -15.43 -13.62 11.14
CA ASP A 12 -16.36 -12.53 10.82
C ASP A 12 -15.68 -11.15 10.64
N LEU A 13 -14.40 -11.15 10.26
CA LEU A 13 -13.62 -9.93 10.04
C LEU A 13 -14.13 -9.13 8.83
N GLY A 14 -14.77 -9.81 7.88
CA GLY A 14 -15.28 -9.19 6.65
C GLY A 14 -14.89 -9.97 5.39
N PHE A 15 -14.72 -9.27 4.29
CA PHE A 15 -14.26 -9.88 3.03
C PHE A 15 -13.33 -8.94 2.27
N LEU A 16 -12.52 -9.56 1.41
CA LEU A 16 -11.61 -8.93 0.48
C LEU A 16 -12.00 -9.37 -0.94
N ASP A 17 -11.98 -8.43 -1.87
CA ASP A 17 -12.10 -8.68 -3.31
C ASP A 17 -10.92 -8.06 -4.04
N HIS A 18 -10.37 -8.77 -5.02
CA HIS A 18 -9.28 -8.31 -5.87
C HIS A 18 -9.69 -8.41 -7.34
N ASP A 19 -9.95 -7.26 -7.93
CA ASP A 19 -10.20 -7.12 -9.37
C ASP A 19 -8.90 -6.75 -10.10
N GLU A 20 -8.21 -7.77 -10.61
CA GLU A 20 -6.95 -7.57 -11.34
C GLU A 20 -7.14 -6.83 -12.66
N GLU A 21 -8.30 -6.98 -13.33
CA GLU A 21 -8.57 -6.33 -14.61
C GLU A 21 -8.69 -4.81 -14.44
N ASN A 22 -9.33 -4.37 -13.36
CA ASN A 22 -9.52 -2.97 -13.03
C ASN A 22 -8.44 -2.42 -12.08
N CYS A 23 -7.48 -3.25 -11.66
CA CYS A 23 -6.43 -2.88 -10.71
C CYS A 23 -7.00 -2.29 -9.42
N GLU A 24 -7.99 -2.97 -8.84
CA GLU A 24 -8.71 -2.55 -7.66
C GLU A 24 -8.71 -3.64 -6.58
N LEU A 25 -8.48 -3.20 -5.35
CA LEU A 25 -8.66 -4.01 -4.14
C LEU A 25 -9.78 -3.40 -3.31
N TYR A 26 -10.72 -4.24 -2.88
CA TYR A 26 -11.85 -3.84 -2.06
C TYR A 26 -11.86 -4.62 -0.75
N PHE A 27 -11.77 -3.91 0.36
CA PHE A 27 -11.81 -4.46 1.72
C PHE A 27 -13.08 -3.98 2.41
N ASN A 28 -13.92 -4.90 2.86
CA ASN A 28 -15.06 -4.59 3.72
C ASN A 28 -14.79 -5.21 5.09
N LEU A 29 -14.42 -4.38 6.07
CA LEU A 29 -13.94 -4.82 7.37
C LEU A 29 -14.96 -4.51 8.47
N TYR A 30 -15.39 -5.52 9.20
CA TYR A 30 -16.34 -5.44 10.32
C TYR A 30 -15.62 -5.08 11.62
N VAL A 31 -14.88 -4.01 11.58
CA VAL A 31 -14.13 -3.49 12.72
C VAL A 31 -14.31 -1.98 12.80
N SER A 32 -14.46 -1.48 14.03
CA SER A 32 -14.62 -0.04 14.26
C SER A 32 -13.32 0.71 14.01
N PRO A 33 -13.32 1.77 13.20
CA PRO A 33 -12.20 2.69 13.13
C PRO A 33 -11.86 3.29 14.50
N VAL A 34 -10.60 3.59 14.71
CA VAL A 34 -10.09 4.14 15.96
C VAL A 34 -9.39 5.47 15.71
N SER A 35 -9.72 6.48 16.51
CA SER A 35 -9.09 7.79 16.42
C SER A 35 -7.58 7.74 16.67
N LEU A 36 -6.82 8.51 15.91
CA LEU A 36 -5.41 8.77 16.16
C LEU A 36 -5.17 9.33 17.57
N GLN A 37 -6.09 10.18 18.05
CA GLN A 37 -6.02 10.81 19.37
C GLN A 37 -6.44 9.87 20.50
N SER A 38 -7.05 8.72 20.21
CA SER A 38 -7.47 7.77 21.23
C SER A 38 -6.30 7.33 22.12
N LYS A 39 -6.48 7.38 23.44
CA LYS A 39 -5.55 6.83 24.43
C LYS A 39 -5.61 5.31 24.50
N ASN A 40 -6.63 4.70 23.90
CA ASN A 40 -6.80 3.24 23.89
C ASN A 40 -5.83 2.57 22.89
N LYS A 41 -4.65 2.23 23.38
CA LYS A 41 -3.61 1.54 22.59
C LYS A 41 -4.03 0.15 22.14
N GLU A 42 -4.87 -0.52 22.92
CA GLU A 42 -5.37 -1.87 22.58
C GLU A 42 -6.32 -1.82 21.39
N ALA A 43 -7.27 -0.88 21.38
CA ALA A 43 -8.16 -0.69 20.23
C ALA A 43 -7.39 -0.37 18.94
N LYS A 44 -6.35 0.47 19.01
CA LYS A 44 -5.47 0.74 17.85
C LYS A 44 -4.75 -0.51 17.36
N ARG A 45 -4.20 -1.30 18.30
CA ARG A 45 -3.53 -2.56 17.94
C ARG A 45 -4.52 -3.55 17.32
N LYS A 46 -5.74 -3.67 17.88
CA LYS A 46 -6.78 -4.53 17.33
C LYS A 46 -7.12 -4.13 15.90
N LEU A 47 -7.37 -2.86 15.64
CA LEU A 47 -7.63 -2.35 14.28
C LEU A 47 -6.49 -2.73 13.32
N GLN A 48 -5.25 -2.44 13.68
CA GLN A 48 -4.09 -2.72 12.84
C GLN A 48 -3.87 -4.23 12.65
N SER A 49 -4.07 -5.05 13.69
CA SER A 49 -3.95 -6.50 13.55
C SER A 49 -5.05 -7.08 12.66
N SER A 50 -6.29 -6.58 12.77
CA SER A 50 -7.39 -7.01 11.90
C SER A 50 -7.12 -6.68 10.43
N ILE A 51 -6.62 -5.47 10.13
CA ILE A 51 -6.22 -5.10 8.77
C ILE A 51 -5.10 -6.03 8.29
N LYS A 52 -4.04 -6.22 9.08
CA LYS A 52 -2.93 -7.09 8.71
C LYS A 52 -3.35 -8.55 8.50
N GLU A 53 -4.27 -9.05 9.32
CA GLU A 53 -4.85 -10.38 9.15
C GLU A 53 -5.54 -10.52 7.79
N ALA A 54 -6.36 -9.53 7.40
CA ALA A 54 -6.96 -9.50 6.08
C ALA A 54 -5.89 -9.51 4.96
N LEU A 55 -4.80 -8.76 5.14
CA LEU A 55 -3.70 -8.66 4.18
C LEU A 55 -2.83 -9.92 4.07
N THR A 56 -2.95 -10.88 5.00
CA THR A 56 -2.26 -12.19 4.86
C THR A 56 -2.77 -13.01 3.69
N ARG A 57 -3.96 -12.72 3.19
CA ARG A 57 -4.54 -13.35 2.00
C ARG A 57 -3.93 -12.87 0.70
N LEU A 58 -3.16 -11.78 0.74
CA LEU A 58 -2.44 -11.23 -0.41
C LEU A 58 -0.96 -11.56 -0.31
N ASP A 59 -0.41 -12.19 -1.33
CA ASP A 59 0.99 -12.61 -1.39
C ASP A 59 1.90 -11.60 -2.13
N PHE A 60 1.43 -10.37 -2.35
CA PHE A 60 2.15 -9.33 -3.08
C PHE A 60 2.17 -7.98 -2.34
N TYR A 61 3.07 -7.10 -2.79
CA TYR A 61 3.09 -5.68 -2.47
C TYR A 61 2.67 -4.85 -3.68
N LEU A 62 1.94 -3.75 -3.42
CA LEU A 62 1.84 -2.65 -4.36
C LEU A 62 3.10 -1.80 -4.24
N VAL A 63 3.78 -1.56 -5.35
CA VAL A 63 5.10 -0.91 -5.35
C VAL A 63 5.11 0.46 -6.03
N GLY A 64 3.98 0.86 -6.62
CA GLY A 64 3.73 2.17 -7.21
C GLY A 64 2.88 3.09 -6.35
N ASP A 65 2.41 4.18 -6.97
CA ASP A 65 1.45 5.10 -6.38
C ASP A 65 0.06 4.46 -6.33
N VAL A 66 -0.70 4.74 -5.27
CA VAL A 66 -2.04 4.20 -5.05
C VAL A 66 -3.03 5.28 -4.64
N ARG A 67 -4.32 5.05 -4.88
CA ARG A 67 -5.42 5.89 -4.43
C ARG A 67 -6.23 5.13 -3.41
N PHE A 68 -6.56 5.78 -2.30
CA PHE A 68 -7.34 5.24 -1.20
C PHE A 68 -8.70 5.91 -1.12
N HIS A 69 -9.76 5.12 -1.15
CA HIS A 69 -11.10 5.58 -0.83
C HIS A 69 -11.60 4.84 0.40
N ILE A 70 -11.85 5.59 1.49
CA ILE A 70 -12.27 5.05 2.79
C ILE A 70 -13.71 5.47 3.06
N THR A 71 -14.60 4.49 3.24
CA THR A 71 -15.99 4.73 3.62
C THR A 71 -16.24 4.17 5.02
N TRP A 72 -16.53 5.05 5.97
CA TRP A 72 -16.94 4.64 7.31
C TRP A 72 -18.46 4.52 7.38
N ASN A 73 -18.95 3.30 7.58
CA ASN A 73 -20.37 3.01 7.76
C ASN A 73 -20.69 3.08 9.26
N LEU A 74 -21.34 4.16 9.65
CA LEU A 74 -21.63 4.50 11.05
C LEU A 74 -23.08 4.92 11.21
N HIS A 75 -23.73 4.48 12.31
CA HIS A 75 -25.09 4.90 12.61
C HIS A 75 -25.15 6.41 12.93
N GLU A 76 -26.13 7.11 12.34
CA GLU A 76 -26.26 8.58 12.45
C GLU A 76 -26.34 9.06 13.89
N HIS A 77 -27.11 8.38 14.75
CA HIS A 77 -27.19 8.71 16.17
C HIS A 77 -25.80 8.70 16.84
N ARG A 78 -24.98 7.69 16.58
CA ARG A 78 -23.60 7.65 17.12
C ARG A 78 -22.73 8.78 16.62
N ARG A 79 -22.95 9.16 15.36
CA ARG A 79 -22.18 10.23 14.72
C ARG A 79 -22.53 11.62 15.25
N ILE A 80 -23.83 11.90 15.48
CA ILE A 80 -24.33 13.27 15.68
C ILE A 80 -24.70 13.53 17.14
N GLU A 81 -25.26 12.53 17.83
CA GLU A 81 -25.88 12.70 19.14
C GLU A 81 -25.03 12.16 20.30
N THR A 82 -23.84 11.61 20.01
CA THR A 82 -22.92 11.09 21.03
C THR A 82 -21.50 11.54 20.77
N ASP A 83 -20.64 11.50 21.81
CA ASP A 83 -19.19 11.67 21.68
C ASP A 83 -18.49 10.36 21.20
N GLY A 84 -19.26 9.37 20.73
CA GLY A 84 -18.73 8.05 20.40
C GLY A 84 -18.02 7.96 19.05
N ALA A 85 -18.24 8.92 18.15
CA ALA A 85 -17.61 8.95 16.85
C ALA A 85 -16.40 9.90 16.83
N SER A 86 -15.33 9.44 16.23
CA SER A 86 -14.15 10.28 15.99
C SER A 86 -14.34 11.10 14.71
N ASP A 87 -13.64 12.23 14.63
CA ASP A 87 -13.57 12.99 13.37
C ASP A 87 -12.94 12.14 12.27
N ILE A 88 -13.38 12.35 11.04
CA ILE A 88 -12.98 11.53 9.90
C ILE A 88 -11.47 11.59 9.61
N ASP A 89 -10.84 12.74 9.77
CA ASP A 89 -9.40 12.94 9.61
C ASP A 89 -8.60 12.14 10.66
N ASN A 90 -9.15 12.00 11.87
CA ASN A 90 -8.50 11.28 12.96
C ASN A 90 -8.52 9.75 12.81
N ILE A 91 -9.38 9.18 11.95
CA ILE A 91 -9.39 7.73 11.69
C ILE A 91 -8.48 7.33 10.54
N LEU A 92 -8.10 8.26 9.66
CA LEU A 92 -7.31 7.96 8.46
C LEU A 92 -5.96 7.35 8.78
N LYS A 93 -5.18 8.02 9.64
CA LYS A 93 -3.81 7.56 9.93
C LYS A 93 -3.75 6.16 10.53
N PRO A 94 -4.56 5.78 11.56
CA PRO A 94 -4.56 4.41 12.06
C PRO A 94 -4.93 3.35 11.02
N ILE A 95 -5.84 3.67 10.09
CA ILE A 95 -6.21 2.77 8.99
C ILE A 95 -5.03 2.63 8.02
N ILE A 96 -4.48 3.73 7.52
CA ILE A 96 -3.34 3.75 6.59
C ILE A 96 -2.14 3.01 7.17
N ASP A 97 -1.83 3.20 8.46
CA ASP A 97 -0.75 2.49 9.15
C ASP A 97 -0.96 0.97 9.15
N GLY A 98 -2.22 0.51 9.15
CA GLY A 98 -2.55 -0.92 9.02
C GLY A 98 -2.18 -1.50 7.66
N PHE A 99 -2.26 -0.70 6.60
CA PHE A 99 -1.92 -1.11 5.23
C PHE A 99 -0.44 -0.93 4.88
N THR A 100 0.38 -0.36 5.77
CA THR A 100 1.76 0.04 5.49
C THR A 100 2.77 -0.78 6.27
N GLY A 101 3.88 -1.14 5.64
CA GLY A 101 5.03 -1.83 6.24
C GLY A 101 5.22 -3.26 5.76
N TYR A 102 6.21 -3.95 6.35
CA TYR A 102 6.67 -5.27 5.92
C TYR A 102 5.58 -6.34 5.93
N ASP A 103 4.67 -6.33 6.91
CA ASP A 103 3.59 -7.32 7.04
C ASP A 103 2.28 -6.83 6.42
N ALA A 104 2.35 -5.84 5.51
CA ALA A 104 1.17 -5.17 4.95
C ALA A 104 1.15 -5.22 3.41
N LEU A 105 0.49 -4.27 2.78
CA LEU A 105 0.30 -4.18 1.33
C LEU A 105 1.23 -3.14 0.68
N LEU A 106 1.49 -2.03 1.39
CA LEU A 106 2.34 -0.93 0.94
C LEU A 106 3.69 -0.96 1.64
N ILE A 107 4.74 -0.56 0.94
CA ILE A 107 6.08 -0.39 1.52
C ILE A 107 6.10 0.82 2.46
N ASP A 108 5.47 1.93 2.05
CA ASP A 108 5.42 3.20 2.77
C ASP A 108 4.12 3.95 2.46
N ASP A 109 3.57 4.66 3.43
CA ASP A 109 2.34 5.47 3.29
C ASP A 109 2.48 6.61 2.27
N ASN A 110 3.70 7.02 1.95
CA ASN A 110 3.98 8.00 0.90
C ASN A 110 3.63 7.52 -0.53
N GLN A 111 3.25 6.24 -0.69
CA GLN A 111 2.71 5.72 -1.95
C GLN A 111 1.28 6.21 -2.22
N ILE A 112 0.60 6.72 -1.19
CA ILE A 112 -0.78 7.20 -1.34
C ILE A 112 -0.73 8.61 -1.90
N ASP A 113 -1.10 8.78 -3.17
CA ASP A 113 -1.12 10.07 -3.86
C ASP A 113 -2.50 10.74 -3.87
N ASP A 114 -3.56 9.96 -3.56
CA ASP A 114 -4.94 10.47 -3.40
C ASP A 114 -5.63 9.72 -2.26
N VAL A 115 -6.27 10.47 -1.38
CA VAL A 115 -7.07 9.96 -0.28
C VAL A 115 -8.45 10.60 -0.30
N GLN A 116 -9.49 9.77 -0.39
CA GLN A 116 -10.87 10.20 -0.20
C GLN A 116 -11.45 9.50 1.02
N ALA A 117 -12.17 10.24 1.85
CA ALA A 117 -12.81 9.67 3.02
C ALA A 117 -14.22 10.24 3.19
N GLN A 118 -15.15 9.37 3.50
CA GLN A 118 -16.56 9.72 3.69
C GLN A 118 -17.22 8.91 4.80
N TRP A 119 -18.31 9.43 5.29
CA TRP A 119 -19.23 8.72 6.17
C TRP A 119 -20.47 8.35 5.40
N VAL A 120 -20.97 7.13 5.69
CA VAL A 120 -22.24 6.65 5.17
C VAL A 120 -23.08 6.17 6.34
N HIS A 121 -24.37 6.54 6.34
CA HIS A 121 -25.31 6.06 7.34
C HIS A 121 -25.41 4.53 7.28
N TYR A 122 -25.31 3.89 8.45
CA TYR A 122 -25.43 2.45 8.61
C TYR A 122 -26.51 2.13 9.65
N TYR A 123 -27.40 1.22 9.30
CA TYR A 123 -28.58 0.93 10.12
C TYR A 123 -28.28 0.14 11.41
N ASP A 124 -27.15 -0.56 11.47
CA ASP A 124 -26.76 -1.28 12.67
C ASP A 124 -26.07 -0.34 13.65
N TYR A 125 -26.72 -0.12 14.79
CA TYR A 125 -26.21 0.79 15.82
C TYR A 125 -24.95 0.25 16.52
N ASN A 126 -24.84 -1.07 16.65
CA ASN A 126 -23.80 -1.69 17.48
C ASN A 126 -22.55 -2.09 16.68
N ASN A 127 -22.68 -2.24 15.38
CA ASN A 127 -21.63 -2.78 14.52
C ASN A 127 -21.30 -1.82 13.39
N ASP A 128 -20.45 -0.85 13.66
CA ASP A 128 -19.87 -0.07 12.59
C ASP A 128 -18.81 -0.88 11.82
N LYS A 129 -18.64 -0.52 10.58
CA LYS A 129 -17.67 -1.13 9.68
C LYS A 129 -17.06 -0.07 8.77
N PHE A 130 -15.93 -0.36 8.20
CA PHE A 130 -15.39 0.50 7.17
C PHE A 130 -14.99 -0.29 5.92
N VAL A 131 -15.08 0.39 4.79
CA VAL A 131 -14.67 -0.10 3.49
C VAL A 131 -13.43 0.67 3.06
N VAL A 132 -12.45 -0.04 2.51
CA VAL A 132 -11.29 0.57 1.85
C VAL A 132 -11.25 0.07 0.42
N THR A 133 -11.30 0.98 -0.55
CA THR A 133 -11.01 0.68 -1.94
C THR A 133 -9.64 1.25 -2.30
N ILE A 134 -8.79 0.42 -2.88
CA ILE A 134 -7.43 0.79 -3.28
C ILE A 134 -7.30 0.59 -4.78
N ASN A 135 -7.08 1.66 -5.52
CA ASN A 135 -6.76 1.60 -6.93
C ASN A 135 -5.25 1.76 -7.13
N TYR A 136 -4.69 0.97 -8.03
CA TYR A 136 -3.28 0.95 -8.36
C TYR A 136 -3.05 0.91 -9.88
N GLU A 137 -1.84 1.12 -10.36
CA GLU A 137 -1.54 1.08 -11.79
C GLU A 137 -1.15 -0.35 -12.22
N PRO A 138 -1.50 -0.78 -13.45
CA PRO A 138 -1.12 -2.08 -13.98
C PRO A 138 0.40 -2.30 -13.92
N GLY A 139 0.81 -3.49 -13.48
CA GLY A 139 2.23 -3.86 -13.40
C GLY A 139 2.96 -3.37 -12.14
N GLU A 140 2.30 -2.63 -11.25
CA GLU A 140 2.87 -2.15 -9.99
C GLU A 140 2.68 -3.15 -8.82
N ILE A 141 2.75 -4.45 -9.14
CA ILE A 141 2.64 -5.56 -8.21
C ILE A 141 3.94 -6.37 -8.20
N ILE A 142 4.48 -6.67 -7.02
CA ILE A 142 5.58 -7.61 -6.85
C ILE A 142 5.21 -8.63 -5.76
N PRO A 143 5.31 -9.95 -6.02
CA PRO A 143 5.10 -10.97 -4.99
C PRO A 143 5.98 -10.72 -3.76
N LYS A 144 5.44 -10.90 -2.56
CA LYS A 144 6.14 -10.61 -1.29
C LYS A 144 7.48 -11.32 -1.20
N LYS A 145 7.55 -12.57 -1.62
CA LYS A 145 8.77 -13.39 -1.62
C LYS A 145 9.84 -12.91 -2.62
N ASP A 146 9.41 -12.22 -3.68
CA ASP A 146 10.28 -11.80 -4.78
C ASP A 146 10.69 -10.32 -4.67
N LEU A 147 10.22 -9.59 -3.66
CA LEU A 147 10.55 -8.17 -3.50
C LEU A 147 11.97 -7.97 -2.99
N PHE A 148 12.74 -7.18 -3.70
CA PHE A 148 14.02 -6.64 -3.26
C PHE A 148 14.06 -5.12 -3.45
N LEU A 149 14.59 -4.40 -2.49
CA LEU A 149 14.78 -2.95 -2.58
C LEU A 149 16.21 -2.66 -3.00
N LEU A 150 16.39 -2.38 -4.29
CA LEU A 150 17.67 -2.09 -4.90
C LEU A 150 18.13 -0.69 -4.53
N GLN A 151 19.30 -0.57 -3.91
CA GLN A 151 19.93 0.70 -3.64
C GLN A 151 20.53 1.27 -4.92
N ILE A 152 20.02 2.44 -5.36
CA ILE A 152 20.50 3.15 -6.56
C ILE A 152 21.35 4.39 -6.23
N GLU A 153 21.11 5.00 -5.05
CA GLU A 153 21.94 6.04 -4.44
C GLU A 153 22.05 5.80 -2.93
N SER A 154 22.88 6.57 -2.23
CA SER A 154 23.13 6.39 -0.80
C SER A 154 21.87 6.31 0.07
N ASN A 155 20.81 7.05 -0.30
CA ASN A 155 19.56 7.13 0.43
C ASN A 155 18.32 6.78 -0.40
N LEU A 156 18.49 6.32 -1.65
CA LEU A 156 17.37 6.01 -2.54
C LEU A 156 17.38 4.56 -2.96
N PHE A 157 16.19 3.97 -2.88
CA PHE A 157 15.91 2.59 -3.23
C PHE A 157 14.78 2.51 -4.25
N ILE A 158 14.80 1.47 -5.07
CA ILE A 158 13.76 1.14 -6.04
C ILE A 158 13.31 -0.31 -5.82
N PRO A 159 12.00 -0.60 -5.79
CA PRO A 159 11.54 -1.97 -5.72
C PRO A 159 11.82 -2.69 -7.04
N ILE A 160 12.36 -3.90 -6.94
CA ILE A 160 12.71 -4.75 -8.07
C ILE A 160 12.29 -6.18 -7.76
N LYS A 161 11.82 -6.90 -8.79
CA LYS A 161 11.50 -8.31 -8.65
C LYS A 161 12.77 -9.16 -8.70
N ILE A 162 12.89 -10.10 -7.76
CA ILE A 162 13.93 -11.13 -7.81
C ILE A 162 13.46 -12.22 -8.77
N HIS A 163 14.24 -12.45 -9.85
CA HIS A 163 14.04 -13.55 -10.76
C HIS A 163 14.90 -14.73 -10.34
N SER A 164 14.40 -15.96 -10.52
CA SER A 164 15.16 -17.18 -10.22
C SER A 164 16.40 -17.30 -11.10
N ASN A 165 16.31 -16.87 -12.36
CA ASN A 165 17.41 -16.89 -13.32
C ASN A 165 18.30 -15.64 -13.18
N LYS A 166 19.61 -15.85 -13.09
CA LYS A 166 20.60 -14.76 -12.99
C LYS A 166 20.63 -13.85 -14.23
N ASN A 167 20.39 -14.40 -15.41
CA ASN A 167 20.35 -13.60 -16.64
C ASN A 167 19.17 -12.62 -16.62
N ASP A 168 17.99 -13.08 -16.20
CA ASP A 168 16.80 -12.22 -16.09
C ASP A 168 17.02 -11.12 -15.06
N ARG A 169 17.69 -11.42 -13.93
CA ARG A 169 18.11 -10.42 -12.95
C ARG A 169 19.03 -9.36 -13.55
N THR A 170 19.96 -9.78 -14.39
CA THR A 170 20.89 -8.86 -15.05
C THR A 170 20.15 -7.94 -16.02
N VAL A 171 19.27 -8.49 -16.85
CA VAL A 171 18.46 -7.70 -17.81
C VAL A 171 17.58 -6.68 -17.07
N GLU A 172 16.89 -7.11 -16.01
CA GLU A 172 16.02 -6.23 -15.23
C GLU A 172 16.83 -5.12 -14.52
N LEU A 173 17.98 -5.47 -13.95
CA LEU A 173 18.88 -4.51 -13.33
C LEU A 173 19.37 -3.45 -14.33
N GLU A 174 19.82 -3.88 -15.51
CA GLU A 174 20.30 -2.97 -16.57
C GLU A 174 19.17 -2.03 -17.03
N ARG A 175 17.96 -2.55 -17.21
CA ARG A 175 16.78 -1.75 -17.55
C ARG A 175 16.54 -0.66 -16.52
N ILE A 176 16.46 -1.01 -15.25
CA ILE A 176 16.19 -0.06 -14.16
C ILE A 176 17.29 1.00 -14.04
N LEU A 177 18.56 0.58 -14.10
CA LEU A 177 19.69 1.53 -14.03
C LEU A 177 19.76 2.45 -15.25
N SER A 178 19.37 1.97 -16.43
CA SER A 178 19.26 2.77 -17.65
C SER A 178 18.14 3.81 -17.51
N ASP A 179 16.96 3.40 -17.07
CA ASP A 179 15.82 4.31 -16.85
C ASP A 179 16.16 5.39 -15.82
N TYR A 180 16.82 5.01 -14.73
CA TYR A 180 17.27 5.95 -13.71
C TYR A 180 18.29 6.96 -14.24
N ARG A 181 19.31 6.52 -15.01
CA ARG A 181 20.30 7.41 -15.64
C ARG A 181 19.63 8.39 -16.59
N LYS A 182 18.75 7.90 -17.45
CA LYS A 182 17.98 8.74 -18.37
C LYS A 182 17.16 9.80 -17.64
N ARG A 183 16.49 9.42 -16.56
CA ARG A 183 15.77 10.38 -15.71
C ARG A 183 16.70 11.47 -15.17
N LYS A 184 17.89 11.11 -14.69
CA LYS A 184 18.88 12.08 -14.17
C LYS A 184 19.34 13.04 -15.25
N GLU A 185 19.61 12.53 -16.45
CA GLU A 185 19.95 13.35 -17.62
C GLU A 185 18.82 14.31 -18.01
N ASP A 186 17.59 13.80 -18.08
CA ASP A 186 16.40 14.63 -18.38
C ASP A 186 16.20 15.73 -17.33
N ILE A 187 16.44 15.46 -16.05
CA ILE A 187 16.37 16.46 -14.97
C ILE A 187 17.42 17.55 -15.18
N ILE A 188 18.64 17.19 -15.55
CA ILE A 188 19.72 18.14 -15.82
C ILE A 188 19.40 19.05 -17.05
N ILE A 189 18.86 18.43 -18.10
CA ILE A 189 18.60 19.14 -19.37
C ILE A 189 17.32 19.99 -19.31
N GLN A 190 16.25 19.49 -18.71
CA GLN A 190 14.89 20.06 -18.80
C GLN A 190 14.36 20.61 -17.47
N GLY A 191 15.07 20.36 -16.38
CA GLY A 191 14.60 20.61 -15.01
C GLY A 191 13.64 19.54 -14.49
N TYR A 192 13.53 19.48 -13.15
CA TYR A 192 12.78 18.42 -12.44
C TYR A 192 11.33 18.30 -12.91
N ASP A 193 10.60 19.41 -12.95
CA ASP A 193 9.16 19.40 -13.27
C ASP A 193 8.85 18.91 -14.68
N LYS A 194 9.70 19.21 -15.67
CA LYS A 194 9.50 18.75 -17.04
C LYS A 194 9.89 17.28 -17.21
N ALA A 195 10.96 16.86 -16.58
CA ALA A 195 11.47 15.49 -16.65
C ALA A 195 10.47 14.50 -16.00
N THR A 196 9.76 14.91 -14.94
CA THR A 196 8.81 14.05 -14.21
C THR A 196 7.39 14.04 -14.80
N ARG A 197 7.02 15.02 -15.64
CA ARG A 197 5.70 15.08 -16.30
C ARG A 197 5.52 14.08 -17.45
N ARG A 198 6.58 13.46 -17.95
CA ARG A 198 6.50 12.51 -19.06
C ARG A 198 5.87 11.20 -18.63
N LYS A 199 5.01 10.64 -19.51
CA LYS A 199 4.20 9.41 -19.33
C LYS A 199 4.99 8.13 -19.06
N ASN A 200 6.29 8.09 -19.30
CA ASN A 200 7.13 6.94 -18.91
C ASN A 200 7.52 7.12 -17.44
N ARG A 201 6.62 6.75 -16.56
CA ARG A 201 6.92 6.69 -15.13
C ARG A 201 7.96 5.60 -14.91
N MET A 202 9.13 6.04 -14.48
CA MET A 202 10.08 5.13 -13.86
C MET A 202 9.46 4.56 -12.58
N GLN A 203 9.80 3.32 -12.24
CA GLN A 203 9.43 2.71 -10.95
C GLN A 203 9.63 3.71 -9.81
N ARG A 204 8.71 3.72 -8.84
CA ARG A 204 8.74 4.62 -7.68
C ARG A 204 10.03 4.49 -6.88
N LEU A 205 10.52 5.62 -6.40
CA LEU A 205 11.68 5.71 -5.51
C LEU A 205 11.25 5.79 -4.04
N PHE A 206 12.01 5.12 -3.18
CA PHE A 206 11.81 5.15 -1.73
C PHE A 206 13.05 5.70 -1.04
N HIS A 207 12.86 6.66 -0.12
CA HIS A 207 13.96 7.13 0.71
C HIS A 207 14.24 6.13 1.84
N LYS A 208 15.51 5.93 2.17
CA LYS A 208 16.00 4.96 3.18
C LYS A 208 15.25 5.05 4.52
N SER A 209 14.92 6.26 4.98
CA SER A 209 14.25 6.48 6.27
C SER A 209 12.80 5.97 6.33
N ARG A 210 12.21 5.65 5.17
CA ARG A 210 10.83 5.20 5.04
C ARG A 210 10.70 3.70 4.80
N ILE A 211 11.82 2.99 4.72
CA ILE A 211 11.86 1.55 4.46
C ILE A 211 12.06 0.81 5.77
N ASP A 212 11.12 -0.06 6.12
CA ASP A 212 11.27 -0.97 7.26
C ASP A 212 12.57 -1.79 7.11
N HIS A 213 13.26 -1.98 8.23
CA HIS A 213 14.51 -2.74 8.27
C HIS A 213 14.35 -4.22 7.89
N LYS A 214 13.15 -4.77 7.99
CA LYS A 214 12.82 -6.16 7.63
C LYS A 214 12.84 -6.44 6.14
N PHE A 215 12.65 -5.41 5.28
CA PHE A 215 12.72 -5.61 3.84
C PHE A 215 14.10 -6.02 3.37
N SER A 216 14.16 -7.00 2.47
CA SER A 216 15.38 -7.36 1.74
C SER A 216 15.83 -6.19 0.87
N LYS A 217 17.08 -5.76 1.06
CA LYS A 217 17.62 -4.57 0.37
C LYS A 217 19.12 -4.61 0.24
N GLY A 218 19.65 -3.98 -0.78
CA GLY A 218 21.09 -3.92 -1.00
C GLY A 218 21.52 -3.31 -2.33
N SER A 219 22.81 -3.44 -2.63
CA SER A 219 23.43 -2.98 -3.87
C SER A 219 23.10 -3.89 -5.06
N SER A 220 23.50 -3.44 -6.26
CA SER A 220 23.40 -4.25 -7.49
C SER A 220 24.14 -5.60 -7.35
N ALA A 221 25.32 -5.63 -6.72
CA ALA A 221 26.06 -6.87 -6.48
C ALA A 221 25.25 -7.83 -5.57
N THR A 222 24.69 -7.31 -4.48
CA THR A 222 23.83 -8.09 -3.56
C THR A 222 22.62 -8.67 -4.29
N TYR A 223 21.96 -7.87 -5.15
CA TYR A 223 20.82 -8.31 -5.93
C TYR A 223 21.17 -9.45 -6.90
N LEU A 224 22.29 -9.33 -7.63
CA LEU A 224 22.72 -10.37 -8.59
C LEU A 224 23.11 -11.70 -7.93
N GLU A 225 23.59 -11.66 -6.70
CA GLU A 225 24.01 -12.83 -5.92
C GLU A 225 22.90 -13.34 -4.97
N TYR A 226 21.73 -12.70 -4.97
CA TYR A 226 20.64 -13.07 -4.07
C TYR A 226 20.19 -14.51 -4.36
N VAL A 227 20.10 -15.33 -3.31
CA VAL A 227 19.59 -16.71 -3.36
C VAL A 227 18.20 -16.70 -2.74
N LEU A 228 17.20 -17.18 -3.47
CA LEU A 228 15.81 -17.33 -3.02
C LEU A 228 15.69 -18.49 -2.03
#